data_9f210ab34944e4e92ad7f0bd464b6d81
#
_entry.id   9f210ab34944e4e92ad7f0bd464b6d81
#
_cell.length_a   1.000
_cell.length_b   1.000
_cell.length_c   1.000
_cell.angle_alpha   90.00
_cell.angle_beta   90.00
_cell.angle_gamma   90.00
#
_symmetry.space_group_name_H-M   'P 1'
#
loop_
_entity.id
_entity.type
_entity.pdbx_description
1 polymer ?
#
loop_
_entity_poly.entity_id
_entity_poly.type
_entity_poly.pdbx_seq_one_letter_code
_entity_poly.pdbx_strand_id
1 'polypeptide(L)'
;NKIEPLFEGVDFVFHLAAESRIQPAIENPTQSVEINVGGTCNVLQASRLKGVKRVMYSSTSAAYGLKNKPPLREDMIKDCLNPYSISKTAGEELCKMYTDLFGLETITFRYFNVYGERQPLKGQYAPVIGLFMKQKENGELMTVVGDGLQTRDFTHVKDVVRANIAATKCTSGFGEIFNIGTGKQISVIDLVGLLGGEYVHIPERLGECRFTEADITKARTILKWEPKVTLVDWLKE
;
A
#
# COMPACT_ATOMS: atom_id res chain seq x y z
N ASN A 1 -15.28 6.06 -22.37
CA ASN A 1 -14.25 6.27 -21.36
C ASN A 1 -13.24 7.30 -21.85
N LYS A 2 -13.12 8.46 -21.18
CA LYS A 2 -12.23 9.57 -21.61
C LYS A 2 -10.73 9.22 -21.61
N ILE A 3 -10.32 8.23 -20.82
CA ILE A 3 -8.90 7.82 -20.71
C ILE A 3 -8.50 6.75 -21.73
N GLU A 4 -9.44 6.10 -22.40
CA GLU A 4 -9.16 4.98 -23.30
C GLU A 4 -8.15 5.32 -24.42
N PRO A 5 -8.21 6.49 -25.09
CA PRO A 5 -7.22 6.83 -26.11
C PRO A 5 -5.76 6.90 -25.60
N LEU A 6 -5.57 7.14 -24.29
CA LEU A 6 -4.24 7.22 -23.68
C LEU A 6 -3.54 5.86 -23.55
N PHE A 7 -4.26 4.76 -23.79
CA PHE A 7 -3.75 3.39 -23.64
C PHE A 7 -3.28 2.80 -24.98
N GLU A 8 -3.36 3.55 -26.09
CA GLU A 8 -2.90 3.10 -27.39
C GLU A 8 -1.39 2.85 -27.37
N GLY A 9 -0.96 1.64 -27.76
CA GLY A 9 0.46 1.25 -27.79
C GLY A 9 1.11 1.06 -26.41
N VAL A 10 0.34 1.00 -25.32
CA VAL A 10 0.84 0.78 -23.95
C VAL A 10 0.93 -0.71 -23.66
N ASP A 11 2.12 -1.19 -23.27
CA ASP A 11 2.33 -2.58 -22.85
C ASP A 11 1.99 -2.82 -21.39
N PHE A 12 2.36 -1.91 -20.49
CA PHE A 12 2.20 -2.07 -19.04
C PHE A 12 1.56 -0.84 -18.41
N VAL A 13 0.63 -1.08 -17.50
CA VAL A 13 -0.01 -0.03 -16.70
C VAL A 13 0.32 -0.22 -15.23
N PHE A 14 0.87 0.81 -14.58
CA PHE A 14 1.04 0.89 -13.14
C PHE A 14 -0.07 1.77 -12.57
N HIS A 15 -1.10 1.15 -12.01
CA HIS A 15 -2.27 1.85 -11.49
C HIS A 15 -2.09 2.18 -10.01
N LEU A 16 -1.54 3.38 -9.73
CA LEU A 16 -1.32 3.92 -8.40
C LEU A 16 -2.33 5.01 -8.02
N ALA A 17 -3.06 5.54 -9.00
CA ALA A 17 -4.02 6.62 -8.79
C ALA A 17 -5.17 6.14 -7.87
N ALA A 18 -5.38 6.84 -6.77
CA ALA A 18 -6.42 6.53 -5.79
C ALA A 18 -6.61 7.70 -4.81
N GLU A 19 -7.79 7.78 -4.17
CA GLU A 19 -7.92 8.38 -2.86
C GLU A 19 -7.26 7.43 -1.85
N SER A 20 -6.11 7.82 -1.28
CA SER A 20 -5.15 6.89 -0.66
C SER A 20 -5.05 7.00 0.87
N ARG A 21 -6.01 7.68 1.53
CA ARG A 21 -5.96 7.96 2.96
C ARG A 21 -7.21 7.47 3.68
N ILE A 22 -7.02 6.89 4.87
CA ILE A 22 -8.12 6.33 5.69
C ILE A 22 -9.04 7.46 6.16
N GLN A 23 -8.51 8.52 6.74
CA GLN A 23 -9.34 9.57 7.34
C GLN A 23 -10.15 10.35 6.30
N PRO A 24 -9.59 10.84 5.18
CA PRO A 24 -10.39 11.43 4.10
C PRO A 24 -11.48 10.50 3.55
N ALA A 25 -11.19 9.21 3.45
CA ALA A 25 -12.19 8.24 3.01
C ALA A 25 -13.35 8.04 4.02
N ILE A 26 -13.08 8.20 5.32
CA ILE A 26 -14.12 8.21 6.36
C ILE A 26 -14.94 9.50 6.26
N GLU A 27 -14.29 10.65 6.03
CA GLU A 27 -14.95 11.94 5.89
C GLU A 27 -15.83 12.01 4.62
N ASN A 28 -15.39 11.40 3.51
CA ASN A 28 -16.14 11.35 2.25
C ASN A 28 -16.08 9.96 1.59
N PRO A 29 -16.86 8.98 2.09
CA PRO A 29 -16.83 7.60 1.60
C PRO A 29 -17.31 7.48 0.15
N THR A 30 -18.26 8.28 -0.28
CA THR A 30 -18.79 8.26 -1.67
C THR A 30 -17.68 8.59 -2.65
N GLN A 31 -16.98 9.68 -2.45
CA GLN A 31 -15.85 10.09 -3.30
C GLN A 31 -14.75 9.01 -3.35
N SER A 32 -14.42 8.43 -2.21
CA SER A 32 -13.42 7.35 -2.14
C SER A 32 -13.82 6.14 -2.99
N VAL A 33 -15.09 5.73 -2.94
CA VAL A 33 -15.60 4.61 -3.75
C VAL A 33 -15.63 4.97 -5.24
N GLU A 34 -16.14 6.13 -5.60
CA GLU A 34 -16.21 6.58 -7.01
C GLU A 34 -14.81 6.63 -7.64
N ILE A 35 -13.83 7.24 -6.96
CA ILE A 35 -12.46 7.35 -7.46
C ILE A 35 -11.79 5.97 -7.51
N ASN A 36 -11.81 5.22 -6.41
CA ASN A 36 -11.02 3.99 -6.30
C ASN A 36 -11.65 2.82 -7.06
N VAL A 37 -12.94 2.61 -6.97
CA VAL A 37 -13.61 1.49 -7.65
C VAL A 37 -13.93 1.84 -9.10
N GLY A 38 -14.63 2.95 -9.32
CA GLY A 38 -14.98 3.42 -10.67
C GLY A 38 -13.75 3.73 -11.52
N GLY A 39 -12.75 4.43 -10.94
CA GLY A 39 -11.47 4.72 -11.60
C GLY A 39 -10.71 3.46 -11.98
N THR A 40 -10.61 2.47 -11.07
CA THR A 40 -9.96 1.18 -11.35
C THR A 40 -10.68 0.43 -12.48
N CYS A 41 -12.01 0.37 -12.43
CA CYS A 41 -12.80 -0.25 -13.51
C CYS A 41 -12.54 0.42 -14.87
N ASN A 42 -12.45 1.76 -14.90
CA ASN A 42 -12.14 2.51 -16.12
C ASN A 42 -10.74 2.19 -16.67
N VAL A 43 -9.73 2.08 -15.79
CA VAL A 43 -8.35 1.70 -16.18
C VAL A 43 -8.30 0.29 -16.73
N LEU A 44 -8.91 -0.68 -16.06
CA LEU A 44 -8.96 -2.07 -16.51
C LEU A 44 -9.69 -2.21 -17.85
N GLN A 45 -10.82 -1.51 -18.02
CA GLN A 45 -11.56 -1.55 -19.27
C GLN A 45 -10.79 -0.92 -20.44
N ALA A 46 -10.13 0.23 -20.21
CA ALA A 46 -9.28 0.85 -21.22
C ALA A 46 -8.09 -0.05 -21.59
N SER A 47 -7.45 -0.67 -20.59
CA SER A 47 -6.37 -1.63 -20.78
C SER A 47 -6.80 -2.82 -21.64
N ARG A 48 -7.96 -3.41 -21.32
CA ARG A 48 -8.52 -4.52 -22.10
C ARG A 48 -8.80 -4.13 -23.56
N LEU A 49 -9.47 -3.00 -23.78
CA LEU A 49 -9.87 -2.55 -25.13
C LEU A 49 -8.69 -2.19 -26.03
N LYS A 50 -7.57 -1.74 -25.41
CA LYS A 50 -6.35 -1.35 -26.14
C LYS A 50 -5.26 -2.42 -26.18
N GLY A 51 -5.56 -3.63 -25.66
CA GLY A 51 -4.63 -4.75 -25.73
C GLY A 51 -3.40 -4.57 -24.84
N VAL A 52 -3.52 -3.83 -23.75
CA VAL A 52 -2.45 -3.74 -22.72
C VAL A 52 -2.12 -5.15 -22.25
N LYS A 53 -0.84 -5.48 -22.21
CA LYS A 53 -0.37 -6.79 -21.80
C LYS A 53 -0.64 -7.05 -20.32
N ARG A 54 -0.33 -6.07 -19.43
CA ARG A 54 -0.47 -6.27 -17.99
C ARG A 54 -0.73 -5.00 -17.24
N VAL A 55 -1.59 -5.12 -16.21
CA VAL A 55 -1.88 -4.06 -15.24
C VAL A 55 -1.36 -4.44 -13.87
N MET A 56 -0.51 -3.61 -13.25
CA MET A 56 -0.09 -3.69 -11.86
C MET A 56 -0.96 -2.76 -11.03
N TYR A 57 -1.74 -3.34 -10.12
CA TYR A 57 -2.67 -2.61 -9.26
C TYR A 57 -2.12 -2.44 -7.85
N SER A 58 -2.09 -1.19 -7.38
CA SER A 58 -1.67 -0.84 -6.01
C SER A 58 -2.82 -0.96 -5.04
N SER A 59 -2.87 -2.05 -4.27
CA SER A 59 -3.79 -2.27 -3.15
C SER A 59 -3.11 -1.91 -1.82
N THR A 60 -3.61 -2.42 -0.70
CA THR A 60 -3.23 -2.00 0.66
C THR A 60 -3.21 -3.15 1.66
N SER A 61 -2.29 -3.12 2.62
CA SER A 61 -2.30 -3.99 3.79
C SER A 61 -3.48 -3.71 4.74
N ALA A 62 -4.17 -2.56 4.62
CA ALA A 62 -5.38 -2.27 5.38
C ALA A 62 -6.55 -3.25 5.10
N ALA A 63 -6.42 -4.09 4.08
CA ALA A 63 -7.34 -5.20 3.78
C ALA A 63 -7.42 -6.24 4.91
N TYR A 64 -6.38 -6.37 5.74
CA TYR A 64 -6.28 -7.43 6.75
C TYR A 64 -7.05 -7.13 8.05
N GLY A 65 -7.29 -5.86 8.39
CA GLY A 65 -8.07 -5.44 9.54
C GLY A 65 -7.52 -5.92 10.89
N LEU A 66 -8.42 -6.25 11.81
CA LEU A 66 -8.10 -6.65 13.20
C LEU A 66 -8.25 -8.15 13.47
N LYS A 67 -9.01 -8.87 12.62
CA LYS A 67 -9.26 -10.31 12.80
C LYS A 67 -8.06 -11.17 12.44
N ASN A 68 -7.17 -10.67 11.60
CA ASN A 68 -5.97 -11.37 11.17
C ASN A 68 -4.80 -11.07 12.11
N LYS A 69 -3.97 -12.09 12.36
CA LYS A 69 -2.75 -11.95 13.17
C LYS A 69 -1.51 -12.08 12.28
N PRO A 70 -0.49 -11.24 12.49
CA PRO A 70 0.80 -11.37 11.79
C PRO A 70 1.49 -12.72 12.02
N PRO A 71 2.30 -13.21 11.07
CA PRO A 71 2.54 -12.61 9.75
C PRO A 71 1.31 -12.73 8.83
N LEU A 72 0.97 -11.63 8.12
CA LEU A 72 -0.23 -11.50 7.30
C LEU A 72 0.00 -12.14 5.93
N ARG A 73 -0.85 -13.10 5.54
CA ARG A 73 -0.78 -13.83 4.27
C ARG A 73 -1.92 -13.43 3.36
N GLU A 74 -1.70 -13.53 2.05
CA GLU A 74 -2.65 -13.11 1.01
C GLU A 74 -3.95 -13.93 1.01
N ASP A 75 -3.92 -15.17 1.52
CA ASP A 75 -5.08 -16.07 1.66
C ASP A 75 -5.97 -15.79 2.87
N MET A 76 -5.56 -14.89 3.75
CA MET A 76 -6.34 -14.51 4.91
C MET A 76 -7.59 -13.71 4.53
N ILE A 77 -8.62 -13.80 5.39
CA ILE A 77 -9.90 -13.10 5.15
C ILE A 77 -9.71 -11.59 5.06
N LYS A 78 -10.47 -10.95 4.18
CA LYS A 78 -10.55 -9.50 4.15
C LYS A 78 -11.38 -9.01 5.33
N ASP A 79 -10.80 -8.12 6.15
CA ASP A 79 -11.43 -7.50 7.32
C ASP A 79 -11.29 -5.98 7.21
N CYS A 80 -12.00 -5.39 6.24
CA CYS A 80 -11.90 -3.98 5.93
C CYS A 80 -12.57 -3.13 7.01
N LEU A 81 -11.81 -2.24 7.65
CA LEU A 81 -12.28 -1.42 8.77
C LEU A 81 -12.78 -0.03 8.37
N ASN A 82 -12.60 0.36 7.12
CA ASN A 82 -12.88 1.73 6.65
C ASN A 82 -13.18 1.76 5.15
N PRO A 83 -13.77 2.85 4.61
CA PRO A 83 -14.14 2.96 3.20
C PRO A 83 -12.92 2.86 2.26
N TYR A 84 -11.75 3.33 2.66
CA TYR A 84 -10.53 3.19 1.88
C TYR A 84 -10.17 1.71 1.64
N SER A 85 -10.09 0.90 2.71
CA SER A 85 -9.76 -0.52 2.57
C SER A 85 -10.80 -1.29 1.76
N ILE A 86 -12.11 -0.99 1.93
CA ILE A 86 -13.19 -1.56 1.10
C ILE A 86 -13.00 -1.22 -0.36
N SER A 87 -12.77 0.05 -0.69
CA SER A 87 -12.64 0.50 -2.08
C SER A 87 -11.40 -0.11 -2.76
N LYS A 88 -10.29 -0.26 -2.02
CA LYS A 88 -9.08 -0.90 -2.55
C LYS A 88 -9.26 -2.41 -2.77
N THR A 89 -9.91 -3.11 -1.83
CA THR A 89 -10.18 -4.55 -1.99
C THR A 89 -11.24 -4.84 -3.06
N ALA A 90 -12.18 -3.95 -3.31
CA ALA A 90 -13.06 -4.04 -4.47
C ALA A 90 -12.27 -3.97 -5.80
N GLY A 91 -11.23 -3.14 -5.86
CA GLY A 91 -10.28 -3.10 -6.98
C GLY A 91 -9.51 -4.42 -7.17
N GLU A 92 -9.17 -5.14 -6.08
CA GLU A 92 -8.56 -6.48 -6.17
C GLU A 92 -9.49 -7.47 -6.86
N GLU A 93 -10.80 -7.48 -6.50
CA GLU A 93 -11.79 -8.34 -7.14
C GLU A 93 -11.99 -7.98 -8.62
N LEU A 94 -12.00 -6.69 -8.95
CA LEU A 94 -12.05 -6.25 -10.35
C LEU A 94 -10.83 -6.77 -11.13
N CYS A 95 -9.62 -6.63 -10.59
CA CYS A 95 -8.41 -7.14 -11.24
C CYS A 95 -8.52 -8.65 -11.50
N LYS A 96 -8.89 -9.43 -10.49
CA LYS A 96 -9.09 -10.87 -10.63
C LYS A 96 -10.14 -11.19 -11.69
N MET A 97 -11.29 -10.54 -11.65
CA MET A 97 -12.37 -10.74 -12.60
C MET A 97 -11.93 -10.43 -14.04
N TYR A 98 -11.18 -9.33 -14.26
CA TYR A 98 -10.68 -9.01 -15.61
C TYR A 98 -9.67 -10.04 -16.13
N THR A 99 -8.88 -10.65 -15.24
CA THR A 99 -8.01 -11.76 -15.63
C THR A 99 -8.81 -13.00 -15.98
N ASP A 100 -9.74 -13.41 -15.13
CA ASP A 100 -10.50 -14.65 -15.30
C ASP A 100 -11.44 -14.62 -16.51
N LEU A 101 -12.15 -13.49 -16.71
CA LEU A 101 -13.16 -13.39 -17.78
C LEU A 101 -12.61 -12.89 -19.12
N PHE A 102 -11.59 -12.05 -19.09
CA PHE A 102 -11.14 -11.34 -20.30
C PHE A 102 -9.70 -11.63 -20.68
N GLY A 103 -8.97 -12.40 -19.87
CA GLY A 103 -7.57 -12.74 -20.11
C GLY A 103 -6.59 -11.57 -19.96
N LEU A 104 -7.02 -10.44 -19.37
CA LEU A 104 -6.11 -9.33 -19.08
C LEU A 104 -5.20 -9.72 -17.91
N GLU A 105 -3.89 -9.82 -18.12
CA GLU A 105 -2.97 -10.12 -17.03
C GLU A 105 -3.00 -8.99 -15.98
N THR A 106 -3.35 -9.31 -14.74
CA THR A 106 -3.27 -8.36 -13.62
C THR A 106 -2.39 -8.90 -12.51
N ILE A 107 -1.65 -8.02 -11.84
CA ILE A 107 -0.88 -8.31 -10.62
C ILE A 107 -1.30 -7.29 -9.58
N THR A 108 -1.75 -7.76 -8.42
CA THR A 108 -2.20 -6.88 -7.35
C THR A 108 -1.19 -6.86 -6.20
N PHE A 109 -0.84 -5.67 -5.73
CA PHE A 109 0.10 -5.51 -4.62
C PHE A 109 -0.60 -4.95 -3.38
N ARG A 110 -0.52 -5.63 -2.25
CA ARG A 110 -0.82 -5.07 -0.93
C ARG A 110 0.47 -4.48 -0.36
N TYR A 111 0.64 -3.16 -0.50
CA TYR A 111 1.79 -2.46 0.06
C TYR A 111 1.66 -2.30 1.57
N PHE A 112 2.79 -2.51 2.26
CA PHE A 112 2.95 -2.27 3.69
C PHE A 112 3.73 -0.97 3.89
N ASN A 113 3.19 -0.04 4.63
CA ASN A 113 3.68 1.28 5.07
C ASN A 113 4.90 1.81 4.30
N VAL A 114 4.68 2.27 3.07
CA VAL A 114 5.74 2.74 2.18
C VAL A 114 6.35 4.03 2.70
N TYR A 115 7.69 4.10 2.74
CA TYR A 115 8.47 5.27 3.11
C TYR A 115 9.61 5.50 2.12
N GLY A 116 10.26 6.66 2.20
CA GLY A 116 11.45 6.98 1.40
C GLY A 116 11.45 8.42 0.91
N GLU A 117 12.34 8.70 -0.02
CA GLU A 117 12.54 10.02 -0.61
C GLU A 117 11.26 10.54 -1.26
N ARG A 118 10.99 11.83 -1.13
CA ARG A 118 9.79 12.52 -1.65
C ARG A 118 8.48 12.11 -0.99
N GLN A 119 8.50 11.40 0.17
CA GLN A 119 7.29 11.17 0.94
C GLN A 119 6.66 12.50 1.41
N PRO A 120 5.33 12.58 1.56
CA PRO A 120 4.68 13.76 2.12
C PRO A 120 5.17 14.03 3.56
N LEU A 121 5.62 15.26 3.84
CA LEU A 121 6.13 15.67 5.15
C LEU A 121 5.16 16.57 5.92
N LYS A 122 4.03 16.99 5.29
CA LYS A 122 3.07 17.95 5.86
C LYS A 122 1.65 17.40 5.82
N GLY A 123 0.83 17.91 6.73
CA GLY A 123 -0.59 17.56 6.84
C GLY A 123 -0.84 16.43 7.85
N GLN A 124 -2.04 16.45 8.43
CA GLN A 124 -2.43 15.47 9.48
C GLN A 124 -2.44 14.01 9.00
N TYR A 125 -2.31 13.79 7.67
CA TYR A 125 -2.32 12.47 7.05
C TYR A 125 -0.95 12.07 6.45
N ALA A 126 0.12 12.80 6.78
CA ALA A 126 1.47 12.40 6.39
C ALA A 126 1.83 11.02 6.98
N PRO A 127 2.58 10.16 6.25
CA PRO A 127 3.11 8.92 6.81
C PRO A 127 3.93 9.20 8.07
N VAL A 128 3.84 8.30 9.06
CA VAL A 128 4.42 8.53 10.39
C VAL A 128 5.92 8.88 10.35
N ILE A 129 6.71 8.23 9.50
CA ILE A 129 8.15 8.51 9.36
C ILE A 129 8.35 9.95 8.87
N GLY A 130 7.67 10.36 7.79
CA GLY A 130 7.78 11.72 7.25
C GLY A 130 7.31 12.78 8.23
N LEU A 131 6.21 12.50 8.95
CA LEU A 131 5.68 13.38 9.99
C LEU A 131 6.71 13.58 11.13
N PHE A 132 7.24 12.50 11.67
CA PHE A 132 8.21 12.55 12.78
C PHE A 132 9.51 13.22 12.37
N MET A 133 10.04 12.93 11.18
CA MET A 133 11.21 13.64 10.65
C MET A 133 10.97 15.15 10.57
N LYS A 134 9.80 15.56 10.10
CA LYS A 134 9.45 16.98 9.99
C LYS A 134 9.26 17.65 11.34
N GLN A 135 8.61 16.98 12.27
CA GLN A 135 8.44 17.49 13.64
C GLN A 135 9.80 17.68 14.31
N LYS A 136 10.69 16.67 14.20
CA LYS A 136 12.05 16.78 14.72
C LYS A 136 12.85 17.93 14.08
N GLU A 137 12.79 18.07 12.76
CA GLU A 137 13.45 19.18 12.03
C GLU A 137 12.98 20.55 12.52
N ASN A 138 11.70 20.67 12.84
CA ASN A 138 11.12 21.92 13.37
C ASN A 138 11.36 22.14 14.87
N GLY A 139 11.97 21.20 15.60
CA GLY A 139 12.10 21.25 17.06
C GLY A 139 10.76 21.00 17.79
N GLU A 140 9.79 20.37 17.13
CA GLU A 140 8.49 20.00 17.68
C GLU A 140 8.53 18.60 18.29
N LEU A 141 7.64 18.32 19.27
CA LEU A 141 7.44 16.97 19.81
C LEU A 141 6.84 16.04 18.74
N MET A 142 7.38 14.83 18.61
CA MET A 142 6.78 13.79 17.75
C MET A 142 5.45 13.34 18.34
N THR A 143 4.37 13.36 17.53
CA THR A 143 3.01 13.04 17.96
C THR A 143 2.71 11.56 17.84
N VAL A 144 2.79 10.83 18.94
CA VAL A 144 2.55 9.38 19.02
C VAL A 144 1.06 9.12 19.27
N VAL A 145 0.39 8.45 18.33
CA VAL A 145 -1.02 8.07 18.45
C VAL A 145 -1.17 6.94 19.47
N GLY A 146 -2.11 7.06 20.40
CA GLY A 146 -2.38 6.05 21.45
C GLY A 146 -1.16 5.78 22.32
N ASP A 147 -0.91 4.52 22.64
CA ASP A 147 0.22 4.06 23.48
C ASP A 147 1.55 3.91 22.72
N GLY A 148 1.54 4.03 21.40
CA GLY A 148 2.73 3.88 20.55
C GLY A 148 3.19 2.44 20.35
N LEU A 149 2.52 1.45 20.93
CA LEU A 149 2.87 0.02 20.81
C LEU A 149 2.34 -0.63 19.53
N GLN A 150 1.56 0.10 18.73
CA GLN A 150 1.15 -0.38 17.41
C GLN A 150 2.38 -0.54 16.51
N THR A 151 2.43 -1.66 15.78
CA THR A 151 3.57 -1.97 14.93
C THR A 151 3.24 -1.81 13.45
N ARG A 152 4.26 -1.48 12.67
CA ARG A 152 4.17 -1.36 11.21
C ARG A 152 5.36 -2.08 10.55
N ASP A 153 5.07 -2.73 9.44
CA ASP A 153 6.08 -3.19 8.49
C ASP A 153 6.36 -2.04 7.51
N PHE A 154 7.54 -1.46 7.61
CA PHE A 154 7.94 -0.32 6.81
C PHE A 154 8.72 -0.77 5.59
N THR A 155 8.20 -0.48 4.39
CA THR A 155 8.78 -0.89 3.11
C THR A 155 9.34 0.31 2.36
N HIS A 156 10.61 0.28 1.99
CA HIS A 156 11.22 1.39 1.27
C HIS A 156 10.69 1.52 -0.16
N VAL A 157 10.47 2.75 -0.64
CA VAL A 157 9.91 3.02 -1.98
C VAL A 157 10.71 2.38 -3.12
N LYS A 158 12.04 2.30 -3.02
CA LYS A 158 12.89 1.61 -4.00
C LYS A 158 12.59 0.10 -4.07
N ASP A 159 12.20 -0.52 -2.95
CA ASP A 159 11.78 -1.92 -2.92
C ASP A 159 10.42 -2.11 -3.58
N VAL A 160 9.49 -1.18 -3.35
CA VAL A 160 8.19 -1.15 -4.04
C VAL A 160 8.37 -1.01 -5.55
N VAL A 161 9.25 -0.10 -6.01
CA VAL A 161 9.58 0.05 -7.44
C VAL A 161 10.14 -1.25 -8.01
N ARG A 162 11.07 -1.91 -7.29
CA ARG A 162 11.62 -3.20 -7.74
C ARG A 162 10.54 -4.30 -7.85
N ALA A 163 9.56 -4.32 -6.94
CA ALA A 163 8.44 -5.27 -7.02
C ALA A 163 7.59 -5.02 -8.29
N ASN A 164 7.29 -3.76 -8.58
CA ASN A 164 6.56 -3.38 -9.80
C ASN A 164 7.33 -3.78 -11.07
N ILE A 165 8.64 -3.55 -11.12
CA ILE A 165 9.48 -3.96 -12.26
C ILE A 165 9.56 -5.50 -12.35
N ALA A 166 9.67 -6.21 -11.23
CA ALA A 166 9.66 -7.68 -11.23
C ALA A 166 8.35 -8.23 -11.81
N ALA A 167 7.21 -7.61 -11.49
CA ALA A 167 5.91 -7.99 -12.03
C ALA A 167 5.80 -7.82 -13.55
N THR A 168 6.53 -6.91 -14.18
CA THR A 168 6.52 -6.82 -15.66
C THR A 168 7.18 -8.03 -16.32
N LYS A 169 8.03 -8.76 -15.59
CA LYS A 169 8.83 -9.87 -16.09
C LYS A 169 8.32 -11.25 -15.66
N CYS A 170 7.39 -11.33 -14.70
CA CYS A 170 6.87 -12.61 -14.23
C CYS A 170 6.06 -13.32 -15.33
N THR A 171 6.01 -14.65 -15.26
CA THR A 171 5.32 -15.52 -16.22
C THR A 171 4.14 -16.27 -15.61
N SER A 172 3.82 -15.99 -14.33
CA SER A 172 2.73 -16.62 -13.59
C SER A 172 2.22 -15.70 -12.48
N GLY A 173 1.15 -16.10 -11.81
CA GLY A 173 0.55 -15.34 -10.72
C GLY A 173 -0.38 -14.23 -11.20
N PHE A 174 -0.91 -14.34 -12.43
CA PHE A 174 -1.87 -13.38 -12.96
C PHE A 174 -3.23 -13.52 -12.27
N GLY A 175 -3.86 -12.41 -12.00
CA GLY A 175 -5.08 -12.31 -11.19
C GLY A 175 -4.84 -12.47 -9.69
N GLU A 176 -3.57 -12.61 -9.25
CA GLU A 176 -3.24 -12.87 -7.87
C GLU A 176 -2.76 -11.62 -7.10
N ILE A 177 -2.87 -11.72 -5.77
CA ILE A 177 -2.44 -10.70 -4.81
C ILE A 177 -1.07 -11.08 -4.26
N PHE A 178 -0.21 -10.09 -4.04
CA PHE A 178 1.13 -10.23 -3.47
C PHE A 178 1.35 -9.20 -2.36
N ASN A 179 1.79 -9.64 -1.21
CA ASN A 179 2.27 -8.75 -0.16
C ASN A 179 3.64 -8.17 -0.52
N ILE A 180 3.76 -6.85 -0.42
CA ILE A 180 5.02 -6.13 -0.59
C ILE A 180 5.34 -5.41 0.72
N GLY A 181 6.13 -6.08 1.53
CA GLY A 181 6.56 -5.73 2.87
C GLY A 181 7.99 -6.16 3.12
N THR A 182 8.46 -6.04 4.35
CA THR A 182 9.79 -6.51 4.76
C THR A 182 9.74 -7.84 5.53
N GLY A 183 8.58 -8.20 6.06
CA GLY A 183 8.43 -9.31 7.02
C GLY A 183 9.03 -8.96 8.39
N LYS A 184 9.14 -7.67 8.71
CA LYS A 184 9.61 -7.18 10.00
C LYS A 184 8.73 -6.04 10.46
N GLN A 185 8.32 -6.08 11.72
CA GLN A 185 7.52 -5.03 12.32
C GLN A 185 8.36 -4.17 13.28
N ILE A 186 8.07 -2.89 13.31
CA ILE A 186 8.67 -1.92 14.23
C ILE A 186 7.53 -1.17 14.92
N SER A 187 7.59 -1.01 16.25
CA SER A 187 6.60 -0.19 16.96
C SER A 187 6.81 1.30 16.70
N VAL A 188 5.76 2.10 16.89
CA VAL A 188 5.88 3.56 16.75
C VAL A 188 6.82 4.13 17.82
N ILE A 189 6.85 3.54 19.01
CA ILE A 189 7.80 3.95 20.07
C ILE A 189 9.25 3.60 19.69
N ASP A 190 9.50 2.41 19.10
CA ASP A 190 10.84 2.06 18.61
C ASP A 190 11.27 3.00 17.47
N LEU A 191 10.34 3.40 16.60
CA LEU A 191 10.60 4.38 15.55
C LEU A 191 11.02 5.75 16.15
N VAL A 192 10.35 6.21 17.22
CA VAL A 192 10.77 7.41 17.95
C VAL A 192 12.20 7.25 18.47
N GLY A 193 12.51 6.10 19.07
CA GLY A 193 13.85 5.78 19.55
C GLY A 193 14.91 5.81 18.43
N LEU A 194 14.61 5.26 17.25
CA LEU A 194 15.49 5.27 16.08
C LEU A 194 15.74 6.69 15.54
N LEU A 195 14.71 7.52 15.52
CA LEU A 195 14.83 8.92 15.07
C LEU A 195 15.53 9.80 16.11
N GLY A 196 15.35 9.48 17.39
CA GLY A 196 15.80 10.30 18.52
C GLY A 196 15.02 11.61 18.64
N GLY A 197 14.68 12.01 19.84
CA GLY A 197 13.95 13.24 20.17
C GLY A 197 12.82 13.00 21.16
N GLU A 198 12.14 14.07 21.50
CA GLU A 198 11.01 14.03 22.44
C GLU A 198 9.69 13.79 21.74
N TYR A 199 8.71 13.25 22.45
CA TYR A 199 7.39 12.95 21.90
C TYR A 199 6.27 13.23 22.88
N VAL A 200 5.03 13.28 22.38
CA VAL A 200 3.80 13.42 23.15
C VAL A 200 2.75 12.44 22.62
N HIS A 201 2.00 11.84 23.51
CA HIS A 201 0.87 10.99 23.14
C HIS A 201 -0.34 11.82 22.70
N ILE A 202 -0.98 11.42 21.61
CA ILE A 202 -2.24 11.98 21.12
C ILE A 202 -3.32 10.89 21.07
N PRO A 203 -4.62 11.25 21.06
CA PRO A 203 -5.72 10.28 21.05
C PRO A 203 -5.64 9.25 19.93
N GLU A 204 -6.15 8.06 20.17
CA GLU A 204 -6.24 6.99 19.18
C GLU A 204 -7.10 7.39 17.95
N ARG A 205 -6.78 6.79 16.80
CA ARG A 205 -7.52 6.97 15.55
C ARG A 205 -8.37 5.74 15.26
N LEU A 206 -9.61 5.98 14.83
CA LEU A 206 -10.52 4.91 14.44
C LEU A 206 -10.11 4.33 13.06
N GLY A 207 -10.40 3.04 12.86
CA GLY A 207 -10.26 2.38 11.57
C GLY A 207 -8.84 1.96 11.20
N GLU A 208 -7.89 2.00 12.12
CA GLU A 208 -6.50 1.58 11.89
C GLU A 208 -6.21 0.19 12.48
N CYS A 209 -5.38 -0.59 11.78
CA CYS A 209 -4.86 -1.87 12.28
C CYS A 209 -3.84 -1.63 13.39
N ARG A 210 -3.80 -2.52 14.40
CA ARG A 210 -2.82 -2.41 15.49
C ARG A 210 -1.45 -3.00 15.10
N PHE A 211 -1.42 -4.14 14.44
CA PHE A 211 -0.18 -4.85 14.08
C PHE A 211 -0.15 -5.18 12.61
N THR A 212 0.96 -4.88 11.94
CA THR A 212 1.16 -5.24 10.54
C THR A 212 2.57 -5.79 10.32
N GLU A 213 2.65 -7.00 9.78
CA GLU A 213 3.87 -7.69 9.33
C GLU A 213 3.50 -8.58 8.15
N ALA A 214 4.17 -8.41 7.02
CA ALA A 214 3.90 -9.15 5.80
C ALA A 214 4.52 -10.55 5.82
N ASP A 215 3.77 -11.58 5.46
CA ASP A 215 4.38 -12.75 4.85
C ASP A 215 4.66 -12.44 3.38
N ILE A 216 5.92 -12.49 2.98
CA ILE A 216 6.38 -12.19 1.61
C ILE A 216 6.81 -13.43 0.84
N THR A 217 6.48 -14.63 1.35
CA THR A 217 6.87 -15.92 0.73
C THR A 217 6.40 -16.02 -0.71
N LYS A 218 5.18 -15.57 -1.00
CA LYS A 218 4.60 -15.59 -2.35
C LYS A 218 5.34 -14.66 -3.31
N ALA A 219 5.66 -13.43 -2.90
CA ALA A 219 6.43 -12.48 -3.69
C ALA A 219 7.85 -13.02 -3.98
N ARG A 220 8.52 -13.61 -2.99
CA ARG A 220 9.82 -14.28 -3.17
C ARG A 220 9.76 -15.42 -4.17
N THR A 221 8.72 -16.26 -4.06
CA THR A 221 8.62 -17.49 -4.87
C THR A 221 8.24 -17.19 -6.31
N ILE A 222 7.25 -16.35 -6.55
CA ILE A 222 6.67 -16.12 -7.88
C ILE A 222 7.36 -14.93 -8.58
N LEU A 223 7.48 -13.79 -7.90
CA LEU A 223 8.06 -12.58 -8.49
C LEU A 223 9.59 -12.56 -8.39
N LYS A 224 10.21 -13.50 -7.67
CA LYS A 224 11.67 -13.49 -7.36
C LYS A 224 12.12 -12.17 -6.75
N TRP A 225 11.26 -11.59 -5.91
CA TRP A 225 11.45 -10.31 -5.28
C TRP A 225 11.64 -10.44 -3.77
N GLU A 226 12.53 -9.62 -3.23
CA GLU A 226 12.72 -9.44 -1.79
C GLU A 226 13.12 -7.99 -1.47
N PRO A 227 12.83 -7.49 -0.25
CA PRO A 227 13.25 -6.17 0.20
C PRO A 227 14.77 -6.13 0.39
N LYS A 228 15.40 -4.98 0.07
CA LYS A 228 16.85 -4.77 0.20
C LYS A 228 17.22 -3.60 1.10
N VAL A 229 16.31 -2.63 1.27
CA VAL A 229 16.57 -1.43 2.05
C VAL A 229 15.97 -1.60 3.44
N THR A 230 16.79 -1.47 4.48
CA THR A 230 16.30 -1.46 5.86
C THR A 230 16.00 -0.03 6.31
N LEU A 231 15.02 0.14 7.19
CA LEU A 231 14.71 1.46 7.75
C LEU A 231 15.91 2.03 8.54
N VAL A 232 16.60 1.18 9.29
CA VAL A 232 17.75 1.61 10.10
C VAL A 232 18.89 2.14 9.24
N ASP A 233 19.19 1.49 8.13
CA ASP A 233 20.25 1.93 7.23
C ASP A 233 19.87 3.23 6.52
N TRP A 234 18.64 3.33 6.03
CA TRP A 234 18.13 4.54 5.37
C TRP A 234 18.09 5.76 6.29
N LEU A 235 17.80 5.59 7.60
CA LEU A 235 17.79 6.70 8.57
C LEU A 235 19.20 7.23 8.90
N LYS A 236 20.28 6.50 8.52
CA LYS A 236 21.67 6.92 8.72
C LYS A 236 22.27 7.65 7.53
N GLU A 237 21.60 7.61 6.36
CA GLU A 237 21.98 8.33 5.15
C GLU A 237 21.60 9.82 5.24
#